data_04a974b5b1bc2f50d25a2245b49df9a7
#
_entry.id   04a974b5b1bc2f50d25a2245b49df9a7
#
_cell.length_a   1.000
_cell.length_b   1.000
_cell.length_c   1.000
_cell.angle_alpha   90.00
_cell.angle_beta   90.00
_cell.angle_gamma   90.00
#
_symmetry.space_group_name_H-M   'P 1'
#
loop_
_entity.id
_entity.type
_entity.pdbx_description
1 polymer ?
#
loop_
_entity_poly.entity_id
_entity_poly.type
_entity_poly.pdbx_seq_one_letter_code
_entity_poly.pdbx_strand_id
1 'polypeptide(L)'
;MNRLKSPDNALSQTKWEKGNQKAPSFLIPIFKLPVFLYRLHLGWLLGKRFMQISHIGRRSGKVHRTILAVLRFDSKTKEIYAVSAWKGSDWYFNIHANPALQVETGFVRYVPVQRTLSPEEITTTFMEYRQKHPFFSRMICRIPGWKWDSTYDEFLDLAKTLRGVAFRPK
;
A
#
# COMPACT_ATOMS: atom_id res chain seq x y z
N MET A 1 -28.82 8.48 42.92
CA MET A 1 -28.90 8.99 41.54
C MET A 1 -27.94 8.22 40.70
N ASN A 2 -28.36 7.05 40.19
CA ASN A 2 -27.52 6.08 39.45
C ASN A 2 -27.46 6.51 37.98
N ARG A 3 -26.27 6.89 37.50
CA ARG A 3 -26.03 7.04 36.07
C ARG A 3 -25.80 5.64 35.47
N LEU A 4 -26.78 5.19 34.71
CA LEU A 4 -26.68 4.02 33.84
C LEU A 4 -25.54 4.25 32.83
N LYS A 5 -24.49 3.45 32.92
CA LYS A 5 -23.48 3.35 31.86
C LYS A 5 -24.10 2.56 30.71
N SER A 6 -24.21 3.19 29.54
CA SER A 6 -24.63 2.53 28.30
C SER A 6 -23.66 1.40 27.95
N PRO A 7 -24.16 0.18 27.62
CA PRO A 7 -23.31 -0.95 27.29
C PRO A 7 -22.74 -0.95 25.86
N ASP A 8 -22.95 0.10 25.08
CA ASP A 8 -22.67 0.10 23.63
C ASP A 8 -21.24 0.50 23.23
N ASN A 9 -20.32 0.68 24.20
CA ASN A 9 -18.96 1.11 23.88
C ASN A 9 -17.87 0.04 24.05
N ALA A 10 -18.27 -1.23 24.20
CA ALA A 10 -17.33 -2.33 24.43
C ALA A 10 -17.14 -3.30 23.24
N LEU A 11 -17.92 -3.14 22.15
CA LEU A 11 -17.95 -4.13 21.05
C LEU A 11 -17.32 -3.68 19.74
N SER A 12 -16.71 -2.50 19.65
CA SER A 12 -16.13 -1.99 18.40
C SER A 12 -14.61 -1.73 18.41
N GLN A 13 -13.91 -2.14 19.45
CA GLN A 13 -12.44 -2.22 19.31
C GLN A 13 -12.10 -3.53 18.59
N THR A 14 -12.31 -3.50 17.29
CA THR A 14 -11.96 -4.62 16.43
C THR A 14 -10.44 -4.86 16.53
N LYS A 15 -10.05 -6.13 16.46
CA LYS A 15 -8.67 -6.66 16.42
C LYS A 15 -7.72 -5.88 15.49
N TRP A 16 -8.27 -5.03 14.62
CA TRP A 16 -7.62 -4.16 13.65
C TRP A 16 -7.00 -2.88 14.25
N GLU A 17 -7.52 -2.38 15.37
CA GLU A 17 -7.01 -1.13 15.99
C GLU A 17 -5.69 -1.32 16.73
N LYS A 18 -5.40 -2.54 17.20
CA LYS A 18 -4.11 -2.89 17.83
C LYS A 18 -3.02 -3.32 16.83
N GLY A 19 -3.37 -3.50 15.56
CA GLY A 19 -2.49 -3.99 14.52
C GLY A 19 -1.86 -2.89 13.68
N ASN A 20 -0.59 -2.66 13.88
CA ASN A 20 0.32 -2.40 12.79
C ASN A 20 0.70 -0.96 12.47
N GLN A 21 1.41 -0.36 13.38
CA GLN A 21 2.11 0.89 13.05
C GLN A 21 3.36 0.67 12.14
N LYS A 22 3.97 -0.53 12.14
CA LYS A 22 5.17 -0.85 11.33
C LYS A 22 5.18 -2.32 10.90
N ALA A 23 5.84 -2.61 9.79
CA ALA A 23 6.04 -3.98 9.32
C ALA A 23 6.80 -4.84 10.34
N PRO A 24 6.37 -6.08 10.62
CA PRO A 24 7.11 -6.99 11.48
C PRO A 24 8.51 -7.28 10.95
N SER A 25 9.51 -7.25 11.82
CA SER A 25 10.92 -7.37 11.45
C SER A 25 11.26 -8.69 10.74
N PHE A 26 10.54 -9.78 11.00
CA PHE A 26 10.79 -11.10 10.38
C PHE A 26 10.34 -11.17 8.90
N LEU A 27 9.51 -10.21 8.43
CA LEU A 27 9.08 -10.13 7.03
C LEU A 27 10.07 -9.34 6.15
N ILE A 28 10.99 -8.62 6.77
CA ILE A 28 12.01 -7.83 6.06
C ILE A 28 12.80 -8.66 5.03
N PRO A 29 13.19 -9.93 5.27
CA PRO A 29 13.91 -10.73 4.28
C PRO A 29 13.11 -10.99 3.00
N ILE A 30 11.79 -11.22 3.10
CA ILE A 30 10.92 -11.49 1.95
C ILE A 30 10.81 -10.25 1.04
N PHE A 31 10.79 -9.05 1.64
CA PHE A 31 10.80 -7.78 0.90
C PHE A 31 12.18 -7.38 0.40
N LYS A 32 13.26 -8.03 0.88
CA LYS A 32 14.62 -7.72 0.40
C LYS A 32 14.89 -8.26 -1.01
N LEU A 33 14.24 -9.35 -1.43
CA LEU A 33 14.46 -9.90 -2.77
C LEU A 33 14.06 -8.90 -3.88
N PRO A 34 12.88 -8.29 -3.88
CA PRO A 34 12.55 -7.22 -4.83
C PRO A 34 13.51 -6.04 -4.73
N VAL A 35 13.90 -5.62 -3.53
CA VAL A 35 14.85 -4.52 -3.33
C VAL A 35 16.21 -4.84 -3.95
N PHE A 36 16.70 -6.06 -3.77
CA PHE A 36 17.96 -6.52 -4.33
C PHE A 36 17.92 -6.55 -5.86
N LEU A 37 16.83 -7.06 -6.44
CA LEU A 37 16.64 -7.06 -7.90
C LEU A 37 16.62 -5.64 -8.47
N TYR A 38 15.94 -4.70 -7.84
CA TYR A 38 15.97 -3.29 -8.28
C TYR A 38 17.36 -2.66 -8.15
N ARG A 39 18.14 -3.02 -7.11
CA ARG A 39 19.55 -2.55 -6.98
C ARG A 39 20.45 -3.07 -8.08
N LEU A 40 20.19 -4.28 -8.58
CA LEU A 40 20.91 -4.89 -9.71
C LEU A 40 20.34 -4.49 -11.08
N HIS A 41 19.41 -3.52 -11.14
CA HIS A 41 18.69 -3.15 -12.36
C HIS A 41 17.89 -4.32 -12.99
N LEU A 42 17.62 -5.37 -12.23
CA LEU A 42 16.82 -6.54 -12.62
C LEU A 42 15.35 -6.40 -12.22
N GLY A 43 14.88 -5.20 -11.88
CA GLY A 43 13.48 -4.91 -11.53
C GLY A 43 12.49 -5.33 -12.62
N TRP A 44 12.93 -5.38 -13.87
CA TRP A 44 12.13 -5.87 -15.00
C TRP A 44 11.72 -7.36 -14.88
N LEU A 45 12.48 -8.18 -14.16
CA LEU A 45 12.10 -9.58 -13.86
C LEU A 45 10.82 -9.67 -13.02
N LEU A 46 10.52 -8.64 -12.23
CA LEU A 46 9.31 -8.56 -11.44
C LEU A 46 8.10 -8.07 -12.27
N GLY A 47 8.35 -7.68 -13.53
CA GLY A 47 7.33 -7.17 -14.44
C GLY A 47 6.63 -5.93 -13.85
N LYS A 48 5.29 -5.87 -14.05
CA LYS A 48 4.45 -4.78 -13.54
C LYS A 48 3.84 -5.08 -12.16
N ARG A 49 4.31 -6.13 -11.46
CA ARG A 49 3.77 -6.52 -10.14
C ARG A 49 4.31 -5.69 -8.99
N PHE A 50 5.49 -5.12 -9.19
CA PHE A 50 6.13 -4.24 -8.22
C PHE A 50 6.57 -2.95 -8.90
N MET A 51 6.65 -1.90 -8.12
CA MET A 51 7.27 -0.65 -8.53
C MET A 51 8.22 -0.15 -7.45
N GLN A 52 9.24 0.58 -7.85
CA GLN A 52 10.10 1.35 -6.95
C GLN A 52 9.75 2.82 -7.06
N ILE A 53 9.53 3.47 -5.93
CA ILE A 53 9.45 4.92 -5.85
C ILE A 53 10.72 5.49 -5.22
N SER A 54 11.22 6.60 -5.77
CA SER A 54 12.26 7.43 -5.16
C SER A 54 11.60 8.67 -4.57
N HIS A 55 11.88 8.96 -3.31
CA HIS A 55 11.27 10.08 -2.58
C HIS A 55 12.24 10.69 -1.57
N ILE A 56 11.98 11.94 -1.18
CA ILE A 56 12.78 12.65 -0.17
C ILE A 56 12.20 12.37 1.20
N GLY A 57 13.04 11.97 2.15
CA GLY A 57 12.65 11.81 3.55
C GLY A 57 12.31 13.16 4.18
N ARG A 58 11.05 13.33 4.62
CA ARG A 58 10.54 14.59 5.19
C ARG A 58 11.32 15.12 6.40
N ARG A 59 12.01 14.23 7.12
CA ARG A 59 12.83 14.60 8.30
C ARG A 59 14.31 14.67 7.99
N SER A 60 14.79 13.80 7.09
CA SER A 60 16.23 13.66 6.82
C SER A 60 16.72 14.45 5.60
N GLY A 61 15.83 14.89 4.72
CA GLY A 61 16.17 15.48 3.43
C GLY A 61 16.86 14.51 2.45
N LYS A 62 17.13 13.26 2.86
CA LYS A 62 17.81 12.27 2.04
C LYS A 62 16.86 11.56 1.09
N VAL A 63 17.39 11.15 -0.06
CA VAL A 63 16.65 10.34 -1.02
C VAL A 63 16.52 8.90 -0.48
N HIS A 64 15.30 8.41 -0.43
CA HIS A 64 14.96 7.04 -0.10
C HIS A 64 14.33 6.34 -1.31
N ARG A 65 14.46 5.01 -1.36
CA ARG A 65 13.82 4.17 -2.35
C ARG A 65 12.93 3.15 -1.64
N THR A 66 11.69 3.02 -2.10
CA THR A 66 10.72 2.10 -1.52
C THR A 66 10.11 1.25 -2.61
N ILE A 67 10.05 -0.07 -2.38
CA ILE A 67 9.37 -1.01 -3.26
C ILE A 67 7.94 -1.16 -2.79
N LEU A 68 6.99 -1.04 -3.73
CA LEU A 68 5.56 -1.17 -3.49
C LEU A 68 4.97 -2.25 -4.39
N ALA A 69 3.99 -2.97 -3.87
CA ALA A 69 3.17 -3.87 -4.71
C ALA A 69 2.23 -3.03 -5.57
N VAL A 70 2.16 -3.37 -6.84
CA VAL A 70 1.21 -2.79 -7.79
C VAL A 70 -0.09 -3.58 -7.71
N LEU A 71 -1.16 -2.93 -7.23
CA LEU A 71 -2.49 -3.56 -7.17
C LEU A 71 -3.26 -3.41 -8.48
N ARG A 72 -3.07 -2.31 -9.18
CA ARG A 72 -3.71 -2.04 -10.47
C ARG A 72 -2.76 -1.24 -11.37
N PHE A 73 -2.75 -1.60 -12.63
CA PHE A 73 -2.18 -0.79 -13.71
C PHE A 73 -3.29 -0.47 -14.72
N ASP A 74 -3.62 0.80 -14.86
CA ASP A 74 -4.54 1.27 -15.88
C ASP A 74 -3.78 1.54 -17.18
N SER A 75 -4.08 0.76 -18.22
CA SER A 75 -3.39 0.87 -19.51
C SER A 75 -3.75 2.15 -20.29
N LYS A 76 -4.92 2.75 -20.03
CA LYS A 76 -5.40 3.96 -20.71
C LYS A 76 -4.71 5.19 -20.12
N THR A 77 -4.79 5.35 -18.82
CA THR A 77 -4.23 6.50 -18.09
C THR A 77 -2.77 6.33 -17.72
N LYS A 78 -2.23 5.09 -17.83
CA LYS A 78 -0.91 4.68 -17.34
C LYS A 78 -0.75 4.84 -15.82
N GLU A 79 -1.86 4.96 -15.10
CA GLU A 79 -1.85 5.04 -13.65
C GLU A 79 -1.49 3.69 -13.01
N ILE A 80 -0.65 3.76 -11.99
CA ILE A 80 -0.25 2.63 -11.14
C ILE A 80 -0.77 2.88 -9.74
N TYR A 81 -1.53 1.92 -9.22
CA TYR A 81 -2.16 2.01 -7.89
C TYR A 81 -1.36 1.21 -6.88
N ALA A 82 -0.95 1.85 -5.82
CA ALA A 82 -0.27 1.24 -4.68
C ALA A 82 -0.96 1.62 -3.38
N VAL A 83 -1.02 0.66 -2.47
CA VAL A 83 -1.63 0.84 -1.15
C VAL A 83 -0.64 0.44 -0.07
N SER A 84 -0.55 1.25 0.97
CA SER A 84 0.23 0.94 2.14
C SER A 84 -0.55 -0.01 3.04
N ALA A 85 0.06 -1.12 3.40
CA ALA A 85 -0.50 -2.06 4.38
C ALA A 85 -0.45 -1.53 5.82
N TRP A 86 0.30 -0.46 6.09
CA TRP A 86 0.52 0.09 7.44
C TRP A 86 0.26 1.59 7.49
N LYS A 87 -0.49 2.02 8.51
CA LYS A 87 -0.84 3.43 8.73
C LYS A 87 0.40 4.34 8.87
N GLY A 88 1.49 3.82 9.45
CA GLY A 88 2.72 4.54 9.72
C GLY A 88 3.78 4.46 8.62
N SER A 89 3.40 4.15 7.39
CA SER A 89 4.35 4.02 6.28
C SER A 89 5.02 5.34 5.93
N ASP A 90 6.31 5.46 6.22
CA ASP A 90 7.07 6.69 6.00
C ASP A 90 7.05 7.17 4.54
N TRP A 91 7.05 6.26 3.57
CA TRP A 91 7.02 6.63 2.16
C TRP A 91 5.78 7.48 1.82
N TYR A 92 4.62 7.14 2.37
CA TYR A 92 3.39 7.87 2.14
C TYR A 92 3.48 9.32 2.63
N PHE A 93 3.93 9.51 3.87
CA PHE A 93 4.10 10.85 4.43
C PHE A 93 5.22 11.64 3.75
N ASN A 94 6.25 10.97 3.28
CA ASN A 94 7.36 11.61 2.57
C ASN A 94 6.90 12.18 1.22
N ILE A 95 6.12 11.41 0.44
CA ILE A 95 5.62 11.91 -0.86
C ILE A 95 4.52 12.96 -0.72
N HIS A 96 3.86 13.05 0.43
CA HIS A 96 2.92 14.14 0.72
C HIS A 96 3.64 15.43 1.09
N ALA A 97 4.79 15.33 1.76
CA ALA A 97 5.63 16.48 2.06
C ALA A 97 6.41 16.98 0.83
N ASN A 98 6.90 16.04 0.01
CA ASN A 98 7.65 16.33 -1.21
C ASN A 98 7.23 15.28 -2.26
N PRO A 99 6.70 15.69 -3.42
CA PRO A 99 6.26 14.74 -4.45
C PRO A 99 7.32 13.69 -4.78
N ALA A 100 6.88 12.49 -5.17
CA ALA A 100 7.80 11.43 -5.56
C ALA A 100 8.68 11.88 -6.72
N LEU A 101 9.98 11.67 -6.60
CA LEU A 101 10.96 12.08 -7.60
C LEU A 101 10.87 11.22 -8.85
N GLN A 102 10.61 9.92 -8.66
CA GLN A 102 10.64 8.96 -9.74
C GLN A 102 9.85 7.70 -9.38
N VAL A 103 9.18 7.14 -10.36
CA VAL A 103 8.61 5.79 -10.35
C VAL A 103 9.34 4.95 -11.37
N GLU A 104 9.66 3.71 -11.00
CA GLU A 104 10.26 2.68 -11.85
C GLU A 104 9.44 1.39 -11.72
N THR A 105 9.00 0.82 -12.85
CA THR A 105 8.28 -0.45 -12.90
C THR A 105 8.56 -1.17 -14.22
N GLY A 106 8.95 -2.45 -14.17
CA GLY A 106 9.41 -3.16 -15.36
C GLY A 106 10.55 -2.40 -16.05
N PHE A 107 10.35 -2.03 -17.31
CA PHE A 107 11.31 -1.26 -18.10
C PHE A 107 11.02 0.25 -18.14
N VAL A 108 9.99 0.70 -17.43
CA VAL A 108 9.51 2.08 -17.50
C VAL A 108 9.96 2.86 -16.28
N ARG A 109 10.51 4.05 -16.54
CA ARG A 109 10.94 5.02 -15.52
C ARG A 109 10.41 6.40 -15.89
N TYR A 110 9.77 7.10 -14.94
CA TYR A 110 9.20 8.43 -15.16
C TYR A 110 9.11 9.25 -13.89
N VAL A 111 8.98 10.58 -14.05
CA VAL A 111 8.60 11.49 -12.98
C VAL A 111 7.07 11.46 -12.87
N PRO A 112 6.51 11.09 -11.69
CA PRO A 112 5.07 10.93 -11.58
C PRO A 112 4.33 12.22 -11.26
N VAL A 113 3.08 12.30 -11.74
CA VAL A 113 2.01 13.01 -11.05
C VAL A 113 1.34 12.00 -10.12
N GLN A 114 1.09 12.39 -8.89
CA GLN A 114 0.51 11.53 -7.86
C GLN A 114 -0.80 12.09 -7.32
N ARG A 115 -1.72 11.20 -6.96
CA ARG A 115 -2.96 11.54 -6.25
C ARG A 115 -3.28 10.50 -5.19
N THR A 116 -3.93 10.93 -4.13
CA THR A 116 -4.46 10.03 -3.10
C THR A 116 -5.66 9.26 -3.64
N LEU A 117 -5.78 7.99 -3.28
CA LEU A 117 -6.95 7.16 -3.55
C LEU A 117 -7.98 7.30 -2.43
N SER A 118 -9.26 7.31 -2.80
CA SER A 118 -10.34 7.21 -1.83
C SER A 118 -10.45 5.78 -1.25
N PRO A 119 -11.12 5.59 -0.10
CA PRO A 119 -11.39 4.25 0.44
C PRO A 119 -12.12 3.34 -0.55
N GLU A 120 -13.06 3.90 -1.33
CA GLU A 120 -13.83 3.17 -2.35
C GLU A 120 -12.93 2.73 -3.51
N GLU A 121 -12.02 3.60 -3.96
CA GLU A 121 -11.03 3.26 -5.00
C GLU A 121 -10.07 2.17 -4.50
N ILE A 122 -9.61 2.25 -3.25
CA ILE A 122 -8.77 1.21 -2.63
C ILE A 122 -9.50 -0.12 -2.59
N THR A 123 -10.77 -0.11 -2.14
CA THR A 123 -11.61 -1.31 -2.02
C THR A 123 -11.85 -1.95 -3.38
N THR A 124 -12.32 -1.18 -4.35
CA THR A 124 -12.57 -1.67 -5.72
C THR A 124 -11.31 -2.25 -6.34
N THR A 125 -10.19 -1.52 -6.23
CA THR A 125 -8.89 -1.97 -6.74
C THR A 125 -8.45 -3.29 -6.10
N PHE A 126 -8.64 -3.44 -4.78
CA PHE A 126 -8.28 -4.67 -4.09
C PHE A 126 -9.20 -5.85 -4.47
N MET A 127 -10.51 -5.62 -4.61
CA MET A 127 -11.45 -6.67 -5.05
C MET A 127 -11.12 -7.16 -6.46
N GLU A 128 -10.82 -6.26 -7.39
CA GLU A 128 -10.35 -6.63 -8.74
C GLU A 128 -9.02 -7.42 -8.69
N TYR A 129 -8.08 -6.95 -7.87
CA TYR A 129 -6.80 -7.63 -7.69
C TYR A 129 -6.97 -9.04 -7.13
N ARG A 130 -7.85 -9.21 -6.15
CA ARG A 130 -8.18 -10.49 -5.52
C ARG A 130 -8.73 -11.50 -6.54
N GLN A 131 -9.62 -11.04 -7.42
CA GLN A 131 -10.18 -11.90 -8.48
C GLN A 131 -9.12 -12.32 -9.50
N LYS A 132 -8.27 -11.39 -9.92
CA LYS A 132 -7.23 -11.66 -10.93
C LYS A 132 -6.03 -12.45 -10.38
N HIS A 133 -5.72 -12.30 -9.10
CA HIS A 133 -4.51 -12.84 -8.46
C HIS A 133 -4.80 -13.46 -7.10
N PRO A 134 -5.62 -14.54 -7.01
CA PRO A 134 -6.10 -15.09 -5.73
C PRO A 134 -4.97 -15.56 -4.81
N PHE A 135 -3.92 -16.17 -5.37
CA PHE A 135 -2.77 -16.62 -4.58
C PHE A 135 -1.98 -15.43 -3.97
N PHE A 136 -1.64 -14.43 -4.79
CA PHE A 136 -0.89 -13.28 -4.33
C PHE A 136 -1.69 -12.40 -3.37
N SER A 137 -2.99 -12.25 -3.59
CA SER A 137 -3.85 -11.49 -2.69
C SER A 137 -3.95 -12.12 -1.31
N ARG A 138 -4.02 -13.47 -1.23
CA ARG A 138 -3.93 -14.19 0.06
C ARG A 138 -2.62 -13.92 0.78
N MET A 139 -1.51 -13.95 0.05
CA MET A 139 -0.19 -13.64 0.61
C MET A 139 -0.12 -12.19 1.12
N ILE A 140 -0.61 -11.22 0.33
CA ILE A 140 -0.66 -9.81 0.71
C ILE A 140 -1.52 -9.60 1.95
N CYS A 141 -2.69 -10.23 2.05
CA CYS A 141 -3.56 -10.12 3.22
C CYS A 141 -2.94 -10.73 4.49
N ARG A 142 -2.23 -11.85 4.33
CA ARG A 142 -1.62 -12.58 5.45
C ARG A 142 -0.58 -11.75 6.21
N ILE A 143 0.16 -10.91 5.49
CA ILE A 143 1.24 -10.09 6.05
C ILE A 143 0.72 -9.10 7.10
N PRO A 144 -0.27 -8.22 6.82
CA PRO A 144 -0.85 -7.32 7.80
C PRO A 144 -1.95 -7.97 8.64
N GLY A 145 -2.29 -9.24 8.40
CA GLY A 145 -3.35 -9.95 9.10
C GLY A 145 -4.77 -9.59 8.63
N TRP A 146 -4.93 -9.16 7.38
CA TRP A 146 -6.24 -8.85 6.81
C TRP A 146 -7.03 -10.13 6.49
N LYS A 147 -8.35 -10.04 6.60
CA LYS A 147 -9.26 -11.11 6.19
C LYS A 147 -9.31 -11.15 4.65
N TRP A 148 -8.84 -12.25 4.06
CA TRP A 148 -8.76 -12.36 2.59
C TRP A 148 -10.13 -12.43 1.92
N ASP A 149 -11.08 -13.11 2.54
CA ASP A 149 -12.44 -13.36 2.05
C ASP A 149 -13.46 -12.31 2.51
N SER A 150 -12.98 -11.14 2.96
CA SER A 150 -13.84 -10.03 3.36
C SER A 150 -14.80 -9.62 2.23
N THR A 151 -16.00 -9.24 2.61
CA THR A 151 -16.97 -8.60 1.72
C THR A 151 -16.48 -7.21 1.30
N TYR A 152 -17.16 -6.58 0.35
CA TYR A 152 -16.85 -5.22 -0.06
C TYR A 152 -16.92 -4.25 1.12
N ASP A 153 -18.00 -4.29 1.90
CA ASP A 153 -18.23 -3.38 3.02
C ASP A 153 -17.21 -3.59 4.15
N GLU A 154 -16.92 -4.85 4.50
CA GLU A 154 -15.88 -5.17 5.48
C GLU A 154 -14.50 -4.62 5.05
N PHE A 155 -14.17 -4.72 3.75
CA PHE A 155 -12.90 -4.19 3.26
C PHE A 155 -12.93 -2.67 3.12
N LEU A 156 -14.07 -2.06 2.81
CA LEU A 156 -14.24 -0.61 2.78
C LEU A 156 -13.96 0.02 4.16
N ASP A 157 -14.43 -0.60 5.23
CA ASP A 157 -14.14 -0.15 6.58
C ASP A 157 -12.64 -0.23 6.90
N LEU A 158 -11.99 -1.30 6.48
CA LEU A 158 -10.53 -1.39 6.55
C LEU A 158 -9.86 -0.31 5.70
N ALA A 159 -10.32 -0.10 4.47
CA ALA A 159 -9.76 0.84 3.51
C ALA A 159 -9.76 2.31 4.01
N LYS A 160 -10.76 2.69 4.82
CA LYS A 160 -10.77 4.00 5.52
C LYS A 160 -9.53 4.24 6.38
N THR A 161 -8.87 3.16 6.80
CA THR A 161 -7.65 3.21 7.62
C THR A 161 -6.37 3.11 6.79
N LEU A 162 -6.45 2.70 5.53
CA LEU A 162 -5.31 2.51 4.64
C LEU A 162 -4.90 3.82 3.94
N ARG A 163 -3.75 3.78 3.31
CA ARG A 163 -3.20 4.89 2.53
C ARG A 163 -2.91 4.40 1.12
N GLY A 164 -3.65 4.91 0.14
CA GLY A 164 -3.47 4.57 -1.26
C GLY A 164 -3.05 5.77 -2.09
N VAL A 165 -2.22 5.53 -3.10
CA VAL A 165 -1.74 6.55 -4.04
C VAL A 165 -1.73 5.97 -5.44
N ALA A 166 -2.23 6.74 -6.39
CA ALA A 166 -2.06 6.51 -7.81
C ALA A 166 -0.94 7.38 -8.37
N PHE A 167 -0.13 6.79 -9.23
CA PHE A 167 0.99 7.44 -9.90
C PHE A 167 0.82 7.31 -11.41
N ARG A 168 0.89 8.39 -12.16
CA ARG A 168 0.91 8.39 -13.62
C ARG A 168 2.08 9.21 -14.15
N PRO A 169 2.55 8.97 -15.38
CA PRO A 169 3.52 9.84 -16.03
C PRO A 169 3.00 11.29 -16.08
N LYS A 170 3.95 12.22 -15.95
CA LYS A 170 3.68 13.64 -16.07
C LYS A 170 3.32 14.02 -17.50
#